data_653b977d3bc0f56539d19ebecf7ee414
#
_entry.id   653b977d3bc0f56539d19ebecf7ee414
#
_cell.length_a   1.000
_cell.length_b   1.000
_cell.length_c   1.000
_cell.angle_alpha   90.00
_cell.angle_beta   90.00
_cell.angle_gamma   90.00
#
_symmetry.space_group_name_H-M   'P 1'
#
loop_
_entity.id
_entity.type
_entity.pdbx_description
1 polymer ?
#
loop_
_entity_poly.entity_id
_entity_poly.type
_entity_poly.pdbx_seq_one_letter_code
_entity_poly.pdbx_strand_id
1 'polypeptide(L)'
;VALIEEAIYETLVVPEENEEDAVKEDAFRLADERFLGILEKLCEGRIISSAYLLGDGFREEWHKKSLQFLCRNRRVFQGNNLYSRGAVYSLMEKFDPCEAGKTHIFLGEDKLKANIGMRVLRQGKESYYALLDAGENWYELHKSCEILLGKEKEVSFVVTPLNGKNAQTRTIPLSGARETGAPFTRYRLDAAMASADTVQVTVTDLGFGEFFPAGGQKWEESFQIS
;
A
#
# COMPACT_ATOMS: atom_id res chain seq x y z
N VAL A 1 -7.90 2.53 11.17
CA VAL A 1 -6.92 1.78 10.36
C VAL A 1 -6.87 0.37 10.89
N ALA A 2 -7.23 -0.62 10.05
CA ALA A 2 -7.04 -2.02 10.40
C ALA A 2 -5.54 -2.34 10.26
N LEU A 3 -4.91 -2.80 11.33
CA LEU A 3 -3.52 -3.24 11.29
C LEU A 3 -3.48 -4.63 10.66
N ILE A 4 -2.70 -4.78 9.59
CA ILE A 4 -2.29 -6.08 9.08
C ILE A 4 -0.93 -6.37 9.71
N GLU A 5 -0.88 -7.40 10.53
CA GLU A 5 0.34 -7.91 11.11
C GLU A 5 0.75 -9.16 10.32
N GLU A 6 1.88 -9.10 9.64
CA GLU A 6 2.45 -10.24 8.95
C GLU A 6 3.53 -10.87 9.84
N ALA A 7 3.44 -12.17 10.06
CA ALA A 7 4.42 -12.90 10.85
C ALA A 7 4.81 -14.19 10.14
N ILE A 8 6.11 -14.40 9.97
CA ILE A 8 6.69 -15.64 9.49
C ILE A 8 7.17 -16.41 10.71
N TYR A 9 6.57 -17.56 10.97
CA TYR A 9 6.93 -18.37 12.13
C TYR A 9 7.99 -19.42 11.79
N GLU A 10 7.63 -20.38 10.97
CA GLU A 10 8.48 -21.54 10.67
C GLU A 10 8.08 -22.13 9.31
N THR A 11 9.07 -22.59 8.56
CA THR A 11 8.81 -23.39 7.36
C THR A 11 8.60 -24.83 7.76
N LEU A 12 7.40 -25.36 7.56
CA LEU A 12 7.08 -26.76 7.79
C LEU A 12 7.33 -27.56 6.51
N VAL A 13 8.08 -28.64 6.62
CA VAL A 13 8.28 -29.59 5.52
C VAL A 13 7.16 -30.61 5.62
N VAL A 14 6.31 -30.66 4.61
CA VAL A 14 5.26 -31.68 4.45
C VAL A 14 5.77 -32.69 3.42
N PRO A 15 5.72 -34.02 3.72
CA PRO A 15 6.19 -35.05 2.81
C PRO A 15 5.49 -35.01 1.45
N GLU A 16 6.23 -35.34 0.38
CA GLU A 16 5.68 -35.47 -0.96
C GLU A 16 4.96 -36.81 -1.16
N GLU A 17 4.10 -36.89 -2.18
CA GLU A 17 3.26 -38.07 -2.46
C GLU A 17 4.05 -39.40 -2.68
N ASN A 18 5.35 -39.31 -2.99
CA ASN A 18 6.20 -40.46 -3.38
C ASN A 18 6.98 -41.10 -2.23
N GLU A 19 6.77 -40.70 -0.98
CA GLU A 19 7.44 -41.27 0.18
C GLU A 19 6.71 -42.55 0.68
N GLU A 20 7.44 -43.48 1.34
CA GLU A 20 6.85 -44.67 1.93
C GLU A 20 5.83 -44.31 3.02
N ASP A 21 4.67 -44.97 3.04
CA ASP A 21 3.52 -44.63 3.89
C ASP A 21 3.86 -44.49 5.38
N ALA A 22 4.73 -45.39 5.92
CA ALA A 22 5.10 -45.34 7.34
C ALA A 22 5.96 -44.12 7.70
N VAL A 23 6.86 -43.69 6.80
CA VAL A 23 7.71 -42.48 6.97
C VAL A 23 6.85 -41.26 6.86
N LYS A 24 5.87 -41.25 5.95
CA LYS A 24 4.91 -40.19 5.70
C LYS A 24 4.03 -39.96 6.93
N GLU A 25 3.53 -40.99 7.58
CA GLU A 25 2.65 -40.87 8.75
C GLU A 25 3.35 -40.25 9.96
N ASP A 26 4.62 -40.66 10.24
CA ASP A 26 5.42 -40.04 11.30
C ASP A 26 5.79 -38.59 11.00
N ALA A 27 6.12 -38.27 9.76
CA ALA A 27 6.42 -36.90 9.33
C ALA A 27 5.18 -35.97 9.41
N PHE A 28 4.01 -36.45 9.02
CA PHE A 28 2.74 -35.75 9.18
C PHE A 28 2.40 -35.50 10.65
N ARG A 29 2.59 -36.47 11.51
CA ARG A 29 2.38 -36.30 12.95
C ARG A 29 3.29 -35.21 13.53
N LEU A 30 4.58 -35.23 13.16
CA LEU A 30 5.54 -34.20 13.60
C LEU A 30 5.20 -32.81 13.06
N ALA A 31 4.80 -32.72 11.79
CA ALA A 31 4.36 -31.46 11.19
C ALA A 31 3.12 -30.90 11.89
N ASP A 32 2.12 -31.75 12.20
CA ASP A 32 0.91 -31.33 12.93
C ASP A 32 1.24 -30.81 14.35
N GLU A 33 2.15 -31.49 15.08
CA GLU A 33 2.58 -31.06 16.40
C GLU A 33 3.31 -29.70 16.37
N ARG A 34 4.17 -29.49 15.38
CA ARG A 34 4.84 -28.20 15.17
C ARG A 34 3.86 -27.09 14.79
N PHE A 35 2.96 -27.39 13.88
CA PHE A 35 1.93 -26.43 13.46
C PHE A 35 1.00 -26.06 14.62
N LEU A 36 0.60 -27.04 15.43
CA LEU A 36 -0.17 -26.77 16.66
C LEU A 36 0.56 -25.82 17.59
N GLY A 37 1.86 -26.01 17.82
CA GLY A 37 2.66 -25.10 18.65
C GLY A 37 2.75 -23.66 18.09
N ILE A 38 2.77 -23.50 16.77
CA ILE A 38 2.69 -22.20 16.11
C ILE A 38 1.33 -21.56 16.38
N LEU A 39 0.24 -22.31 16.19
CA LEU A 39 -1.12 -21.83 16.40
C LEU A 39 -1.41 -21.45 17.85
N GLU A 40 -0.88 -22.19 18.81
CA GLU A 40 -1.00 -21.86 20.24
C GLU A 40 -0.37 -20.51 20.55
N LYS A 41 0.85 -20.28 20.08
CA LYS A 41 1.56 -18.99 20.22
C LYS A 41 0.81 -17.84 19.51
N LEU A 42 0.32 -18.08 18.29
CA LEU A 42 -0.41 -17.09 17.52
C LEU A 42 -1.73 -16.69 18.19
N CYS A 43 -2.41 -17.64 18.81
CA CYS A 43 -3.71 -17.42 19.44
C CYS A 43 -3.62 -16.94 20.90
N GLU A 44 -2.43 -16.97 21.50
CA GLU A 44 -2.24 -16.59 22.91
C GLU A 44 -2.59 -15.10 23.11
N GLY A 45 -3.50 -14.86 24.05
CA GLY A 45 -3.95 -13.51 24.40
C GLY A 45 -4.74 -12.78 23.29
N ARG A 46 -5.09 -13.45 22.19
CA ARG A 46 -5.80 -12.85 21.05
C ARG A 46 -7.18 -13.45 20.87
N ILE A 47 -8.16 -12.61 20.55
CA ILE A 47 -9.50 -13.04 20.15
C ILE A 47 -9.52 -13.20 18.63
N ILE A 48 -9.48 -14.44 18.15
CA ILE A 48 -9.54 -14.78 16.74
C ILE A 48 -10.90 -15.44 16.46
N SER A 49 -11.71 -14.84 15.61
CA SER A 49 -13.06 -15.33 15.28
C SER A 49 -13.08 -16.29 14.09
N SER A 50 -12.10 -16.18 13.18
CA SER A 50 -12.04 -16.99 11.96
C SER A 50 -10.60 -17.29 11.57
N ALA A 51 -10.38 -18.45 10.99
CA ALA A 51 -9.10 -18.88 10.42
C ALA A 51 -9.30 -19.40 8.99
N TYR A 52 -8.36 -19.08 8.11
CA TYR A 52 -8.36 -19.53 6.71
C TYR A 52 -7.08 -20.28 6.46
N LEU A 53 -7.17 -21.57 6.14
CA LEU A 53 -6.05 -22.43 5.80
C LEU A 53 -5.93 -22.49 4.27
N LEU A 54 -4.90 -21.87 3.74
CA LEU A 54 -4.69 -21.69 2.31
C LEU A 54 -3.30 -22.18 1.91
N GLY A 55 -3.19 -22.64 0.68
CA GLY A 55 -1.94 -23.12 0.10
C GLY A 55 -1.90 -24.63 -0.11
N ASP A 56 -0.94 -25.04 -0.92
CA ASP A 56 -0.81 -26.44 -1.33
C ASP A 56 -0.46 -27.38 -0.18
N GLY A 57 0.20 -26.89 0.86
CA GLY A 57 0.52 -27.66 2.06
C GLY A 57 -0.69 -28.17 2.83
N PHE A 58 -1.90 -27.62 2.60
CA PHE A 58 -3.15 -28.07 3.24
C PHE A 58 -4.02 -28.97 2.34
N ARG A 59 -3.49 -29.53 1.26
CA ARG A 59 -4.21 -30.50 0.40
C ARG A 59 -4.40 -31.84 1.08
N GLU A 60 -3.39 -32.27 1.86
CA GLU A 60 -3.40 -33.54 2.61
C GLU A 60 -4.01 -33.37 4.02
N GLU A 61 -4.59 -34.45 4.56
CA GLU A 61 -5.22 -34.42 5.89
C GLU A 61 -4.23 -34.67 7.04
N TRP A 62 -3.08 -34.04 7.04
CA TRP A 62 -2.03 -34.25 8.07
C TRP A 62 -2.25 -33.44 9.35
N HIS A 63 -3.01 -32.34 9.32
CA HIS A 63 -3.13 -31.33 10.40
C HIS A 63 -4.36 -31.55 11.30
N LYS A 64 -4.66 -32.76 11.69
CA LYS A 64 -5.89 -33.11 12.45
C LYS A 64 -5.96 -32.46 13.83
N LYS A 65 -4.86 -32.51 14.62
CA LYS A 65 -4.81 -31.90 15.96
C LYS A 65 -4.91 -30.38 15.88
N SER A 66 -4.17 -29.78 14.95
CA SER A 66 -4.17 -28.34 14.68
C SER A 66 -5.55 -27.85 14.26
N LEU A 67 -6.21 -28.57 13.36
CA LEU A 67 -7.58 -28.26 12.93
C LEU A 67 -8.57 -28.35 14.09
N GLN A 68 -8.46 -29.38 14.93
CA GLN A 68 -9.28 -29.55 16.12
C GLN A 68 -9.09 -28.39 17.11
N PHE A 69 -7.87 -27.92 17.30
CA PHE A 69 -7.56 -26.74 18.12
C PHE A 69 -8.21 -25.46 17.54
N LEU A 70 -8.06 -25.25 16.24
CA LEU A 70 -8.65 -24.09 15.59
C LEU A 70 -10.17 -24.06 15.67
N CYS A 71 -10.84 -25.21 15.52
CA CYS A 71 -12.30 -25.33 15.50
C CYS A 71 -12.96 -25.13 16.88
N ARG A 72 -12.23 -25.10 17.99
CA ARG A 72 -12.83 -25.04 19.34
C ARG A 72 -13.69 -23.80 19.57
N ASN A 73 -13.29 -22.62 19.09
CA ASN A 73 -14.04 -21.37 19.27
C ASN A 73 -13.96 -20.45 18.06
N ARG A 74 -13.68 -20.99 16.87
CA ARG A 74 -13.43 -20.21 15.65
C ARG A 74 -14.11 -20.87 14.47
N ARG A 75 -14.45 -20.06 13.48
CA ARG A 75 -14.85 -20.58 12.16
C ARG A 75 -13.59 -20.85 11.34
N VAL A 76 -13.43 -22.08 10.86
CA VAL A 76 -12.28 -22.49 10.07
C VAL A 76 -12.74 -22.77 8.64
N PHE A 77 -12.02 -22.20 7.70
CA PHE A 77 -12.24 -22.38 6.27
C PHE A 77 -10.96 -22.94 5.66
N GLN A 78 -11.09 -23.97 4.84
CA GLN A 78 -9.97 -24.61 4.16
C GLN A 78 -10.32 -24.77 2.68
N GLY A 79 -9.35 -24.57 1.82
CA GLY A 79 -9.44 -24.85 0.41
C GLY A 79 -8.95 -23.73 -0.50
N ASN A 80 -8.40 -24.10 -1.64
CA ASN A 80 -7.80 -23.20 -2.62
C ASN A 80 -8.84 -22.34 -3.37
N ASN A 81 -10.12 -22.72 -3.36
CA ASN A 81 -11.19 -21.92 -3.93
C ASN A 81 -11.43 -20.59 -3.18
N LEU A 82 -10.89 -20.42 -1.97
CA LEU A 82 -10.96 -19.16 -1.24
C LEU A 82 -10.26 -18.01 -1.96
N TYR A 83 -9.17 -18.29 -2.69
CA TYR A 83 -8.50 -17.27 -3.55
C TYR A 83 -9.44 -16.77 -4.66
N SER A 84 -10.07 -17.70 -5.39
CA SER A 84 -11.01 -17.34 -6.45
C SER A 84 -12.24 -16.58 -5.92
N ARG A 85 -12.76 -17.01 -4.77
CA ARG A 85 -13.87 -16.31 -4.10
C ARG A 85 -13.47 -14.93 -3.61
N GLY A 86 -12.27 -14.81 -3.02
CA GLY A 86 -11.71 -13.51 -2.61
C GLY A 86 -11.56 -12.55 -3.79
N ALA A 87 -11.07 -13.03 -4.93
CA ALA A 87 -10.96 -12.24 -6.15
C ALA A 87 -12.33 -11.74 -6.65
N VAL A 88 -13.35 -12.61 -6.63
CA VAL A 88 -14.73 -12.21 -6.99
C VAL A 88 -15.28 -11.16 -6.04
N TYR A 89 -15.12 -11.34 -4.72
CA TYR A 89 -15.56 -10.35 -3.75
C TYR A 89 -14.83 -9.03 -3.89
N SER A 90 -13.52 -9.04 -4.14
CA SER A 90 -12.75 -7.84 -4.40
C SER A 90 -13.24 -7.09 -5.64
N LEU A 91 -13.63 -7.82 -6.69
CA LEU A 91 -14.21 -7.23 -7.89
C LEU A 91 -15.59 -6.63 -7.61
N MET A 92 -16.44 -7.34 -6.87
CA MET A 92 -17.78 -6.85 -6.50
C MET A 92 -17.69 -5.55 -5.68
N GLU A 93 -16.76 -5.47 -4.74
CA GLU A 93 -16.53 -4.26 -3.92
C GLU A 93 -16.15 -3.02 -4.76
N LYS A 94 -15.56 -3.20 -5.94
CA LYS A 94 -15.28 -2.06 -6.85
C LYS A 94 -16.54 -1.49 -7.50
N PHE A 95 -17.56 -2.32 -7.76
CA PHE A 95 -18.78 -1.90 -8.46
C PHE A 95 -19.94 -1.61 -7.52
N ASP A 96 -20.07 -2.36 -6.44
CA ASP A 96 -21.14 -2.23 -5.44
C ASP A 96 -20.57 -2.49 -4.03
N PRO A 97 -19.87 -1.52 -3.44
CA PRO A 97 -19.22 -1.68 -2.15
C PRO A 97 -20.23 -1.91 -1.02
N CYS A 98 -19.99 -2.95 -0.22
CA CYS A 98 -20.76 -3.20 0.99
C CYS A 98 -20.47 -2.15 2.07
N GLU A 99 -21.22 -2.17 3.21
CA GLU A 99 -21.00 -1.20 4.30
C GLU A 99 -19.56 -1.21 4.84
N ALA A 100 -18.92 -2.37 4.90
CA ALA A 100 -17.52 -2.47 5.30
C ALA A 100 -16.60 -1.86 4.24
N GLY A 101 -16.83 -2.11 2.96
CA GLY A 101 -16.06 -1.55 1.86
C GLY A 101 -16.18 -0.02 1.72
N LYS A 102 -17.35 0.55 2.08
CA LYS A 102 -17.53 2.02 2.12
C LYS A 102 -16.74 2.70 3.24
N THR A 103 -16.45 1.99 4.31
CA THR A 103 -15.80 2.54 5.52
C THR A 103 -14.36 2.08 5.73
N HIS A 104 -13.93 1.03 5.02
CA HIS A 104 -12.61 0.43 5.14
C HIS A 104 -12.01 0.14 3.77
N ILE A 105 -10.73 0.40 3.62
CA ILE A 105 -9.95 0.07 2.42
C ILE A 105 -8.90 -0.97 2.82
N PHE A 106 -8.78 -2.03 2.03
CA PHE A 106 -7.69 -2.98 2.16
C PHE A 106 -6.41 -2.38 1.57
N LEU A 107 -5.40 -2.18 2.41
CA LEU A 107 -4.11 -1.60 2.01
C LEU A 107 -3.12 -2.71 1.63
N GLY A 108 -3.36 -3.36 0.50
CA GLY A 108 -2.43 -4.33 -0.10
C GLY A 108 -1.16 -3.67 -0.66
N GLU A 109 -0.32 -4.47 -1.32
CA GLU A 109 0.90 -3.98 -1.97
C GLU A 109 0.61 -3.13 -3.22
N ASP A 110 -0.58 -3.28 -3.77
CA ASP A 110 -1.11 -2.49 -4.88
C ASP A 110 -1.56 -1.08 -4.47
N LYS A 111 -1.66 -0.79 -3.17
CA LYS A 111 -2.21 0.46 -2.64
C LYS A 111 -1.16 1.43 -2.15
N LEU A 112 -1.34 2.71 -2.47
CA LEU A 112 -0.54 3.78 -1.89
C LEU A 112 -0.81 3.88 -0.37
N LYS A 113 0.26 3.85 0.43
CA LYS A 113 0.19 3.83 1.90
C LYS A 113 0.46 5.19 2.56
N ALA A 114 0.41 6.27 1.78
CA ALA A 114 0.58 7.63 2.26
C ALA A 114 -0.27 8.61 1.45
N ASN A 115 -0.74 9.69 2.08
CA ASN A 115 -1.27 10.84 1.35
C ASN A 115 -0.12 11.77 0.96
N ILE A 116 -0.12 12.24 -0.27
CA ILE A 116 0.87 13.16 -0.81
C ILE A 116 0.16 14.40 -1.32
N GLY A 117 0.57 15.57 -0.85
CA GLY A 117 -0.02 16.82 -1.26
C GLY A 117 0.91 17.99 -1.02
N MET A 118 0.40 19.18 -1.15
CA MET A 118 1.14 20.43 -0.97
C MET A 118 0.38 21.39 -0.06
N ARG A 119 1.10 22.24 0.66
CA ARG A 119 0.54 23.43 1.27
C ARG A 119 0.53 24.53 0.22
N VAL A 120 -0.63 25.10 -0.04
CA VAL A 120 -0.83 26.13 -1.06
C VAL A 120 -1.57 27.33 -0.47
N LEU A 121 -1.31 28.49 -1.02
CA LEU A 121 -2.10 29.68 -0.74
C LEU A 121 -3.24 29.75 -1.75
N ARG A 122 -4.45 29.56 -1.30
CA ARG A 122 -5.66 29.69 -2.11
C ARG A 122 -6.49 30.87 -1.61
N GLN A 123 -6.63 31.92 -2.44
CA GLN A 123 -7.32 33.15 -2.06
C GLN A 123 -6.76 33.80 -0.77
N GLY A 124 -5.43 33.75 -0.61
CA GLY A 124 -4.73 34.33 0.55
C GLY A 124 -4.81 33.48 1.84
N LYS A 125 -5.40 32.31 1.81
CA LYS A 125 -5.47 31.39 2.94
C LYS A 125 -4.64 30.12 2.67
N GLU A 126 -3.91 29.68 3.68
CA GLU A 126 -3.25 28.37 3.61
C GLU A 126 -4.28 27.24 3.53
N SER A 127 -4.05 26.33 2.61
CA SER A 127 -4.85 25.12 2.44
C SER A 127 -3.97 23.95 2.01
N TYR A 128 -4.43 22.74 2.30
CA TYR A 128 -3.81 21.52 1.80
C TYR A 128 -4.42 21.18 0.42
N TYR A 129 -3.56 20.93 -0.54
CA TYR A 129 -3.95 20.44 -1.86
C TYR A 129 -3.48 19.00 -2.03
N ALA A 130 -4.43 18.06 -2.09
CA ALA A 130 -4.16 16.65 -2.29
C ALA A 130 -3.72 16.38 -3.74
N LEU A 131 -2.63 15.69 -3.90
CA LEU A 131 -2.10 15.24 -5.20
C LEU A 131 -2.38 13.76 -5.40
N LEU A 132 -1.88 12.91 -4.50
CA LEU A 132 -2.04 11.46 -4.58
C LEU A 132 -2.62 10.98 -3.25
N ASP A 133 -3.75 10.28 -3.33
CA ASP A 133 -4.49 9.86 -2.14
C ASP A 133 -4.15 8.41 -1.75
N ALA A 134 -3.95 8.20 -0.45
CA ALA A 134 -3.72 6.87 0.09
C ALA A 134 -4.94 5.96 -0.13
N GLY A 135 -4.68 4.68 -0.38
CA GLY A 135 -5.72 3.67 -0.63
C GLY A 135 -6.08 3.49 -2.10
N GLU A 136 -5.62 4.35 -2.99
CA GLU A 136 -5.73 4.13 -4.43
C GLU A 136 -4.61 3.22 -4.96
N ASN A 137 -4.79 2.64 -6.15
CA ASN A 137 -3.77 1.82 -6.79
C ASN A 137 -2.58 2.69 -7.19
N TRP A 138 -1.41 2.46 -6.62
CA TRP A 138 -0.26 3.31 -6.87
C TRP A 138 0.09 3.41 -8.36
N TYR A 139 -0.05 2.34 -9.14
CA TYR A 139 0.28 2.30 -10.58
C TYR A 139 -0.72 3.03 -11.48
N GLU A 140 -1.87 3.43 -10.96
CA GLU A 140 -2.89 4.23 -11.66
C GLU A 140 -2.82 5.73 -11.27
N LEU A 141 -2.06 6.03 -10.22
CA LEU A 141 -2.00 7.39 -9.68
C LEU A 141 -1.17 8.31 -10.56
N HIS A 142 -1.85 9.30 -11.10
CA HIS A 142 -1.25 10.41 -11.83
C HIS A 142 -2.08 11.68 -11.59
N LYS A 143 -1.41 12.77 -11.26
CA LYS A 143 -2.04 14.08 -11.08
C LYS A 143 -1.24 15.15 -11.78
N SER A 144 -1.94 15.98 -12.55
CA SER A 144 -1.36 17.18 -13.16
C SER A 144 -2.09 18.41 -12.64
N CYS A 145 -1.36 19.45 -12.28
CA CYS A 145 -1.91 20.74 -11.89
C CYS A 145 -0.98 21.88 -12.28
N GLU A 146 -1.53 23.09 -12.34
CA GLU A 146 -0.74 24.30 -12.52
C GLU A 146 -0.57 25.02 -11.18
N ILE A 147 0.65 25.44 -10.90
CA ILE A 147 1.04 26.16 -9.70
C ILE A 147 1.69 27.50 -10.06
N LEU A 148 1.56 28.47 -9.18
CA LEU A 148 2.27 29.74 -9.25
C LEU A 148 3.33 29.77 -8.15
N LEU A 149 4.59 29.92 -8.53
CA LEU A 149 5.68 30.11 -7.57
C LEU A 149 6.14 31.57 -7.59
N GLY A 150 6.39 32.11 -6.41
CA GLY A 150 6.97 33.42 -6.23
C GLY A 150 8.49 33.42 -6.44
N LYS A 151 9.19 34.20 -5.62
CA LYS A 151 10.67 34.30 -5.69
C LYS A 151 11.37 33.02 -5.27
N GLU A 152 10.78 32.24 -4.37
CA GLU A 152 11.27 30.95 -3.96
C GLU A 152 11.06 29.97 -5.11
N LYS A 153 12.17 29.41 -5.60
CA LYS A 153 12.18 28.48 -6.72
C LYS A 153 12.28 27.04 -6.21
N GLU A 154 11.28 26.65 -5.41
CA GLU A 154 11.18 25.32 -4.85
C GLU A 154 9.73 24.88 -4.72
N VAL A 155 9.51 23.56 -4.76
CA VAL A 155 8.20 22.95 -4.55
C VAL A 155 8.28 22.01 -3.36
N SER A 156 7.42 22.23 -2.36
CA SER A 156 7.39 21.43 -1.15
C SER A 156 6.18 20.52 -1.09
N PHE A 157 6.41 19.23 -0.85
CA PHE A 157 5.41 18.19 -0.72
C PHE A 157 5.29 17.77 0.75
N VAL A 158 4.07 17.52 1.16
CA VAL A 158 3.77 16.93 2.48
C VAL A 158 3.38 15.48 2.25
N VAL A 159 4.17 14.57 2.79
CA VAL A 159 3.93 13.12 2.78
C VAL A 159 3.41 12.72 4.16
N THR A 160 2.20 12.16 4.21
CA THR A 160 1.55 11.72 5.45
C THR A 160 1.30 10.21 5.39
N PRO A 161 2.19 9.39 5.97
CA PRO A 161 2.04 7.95 6.00
C PRO A 161 0.82 7.51 6.82
N LEU A 162 0.14 6.42 6.41
CA LEU A 162 -0.99 5.85 7.15
C LEU A 162 -0.60 5.01 8.37
N ASN A 163 0.69 4.72 8.55
CA ASN A 163 1.21 3.88 9.64
C ASN A 163 1.39 4.62 10.97
N GLY A 164 0.85 5.82 11.12
CA GLY A 164 0.95 6.65 12.33
C GLY A 164 2.27 7.39 12.50
N LYS A 165 3.21 7.28 11.56
CA LYS A 165 4.42 8.13 11.54
C LYS A 165 4.04 9.60 11.26
N ASN A 166 4.88 10.51 11.73
CA ASN A 166 4.67 11.94 11.49
C ASN A 166 4.77 12.28 10.00
N ALA A 167 3.99 13.28 9.60
CA ALA A 167 4.10 13.86 8.26
C ALA A 167 5.52 14.39 8.01
N GLN A 168 6.03 14.15 6.81
CA GLN A 168 7.34 14.61 6.37
C GLN A 168 7.19 15.62 5.24
N THR A 169 8.08 16.62 5.21
CA THR A 169 8.16 17.56 4.09
C THR A 169 9.31 17.15 3.16
N ARG A 170 9.04 17.10 1.87
CA ARG A 170 10.03 16.89 0.81
C ARG A 170 10.04 18.12 -0.08
N THR A 171 11.18 18.77 -0.19
CA THR A 171 11.35 19.99 -0.99
C THR A 171 12.22 19.72 -2.19
N ILE A 172 11.77 20.12 -3.36
CA ILE A 172 12.46 19.99 -4.64
C ILE A 172 12.87 21.40 -5.08
N PRO A 173 14.18 21.72 -5.13
CA PRO A 173 14.67 22.99 -5.64
C PRO A 173 14.62 23.00 -7.17
N LEU A 174 14.09 24.06 -7.77
CA LEU A 174 14.12 24.28 -9.21
C LEU A 174 15.43 24.99 -9.60
N SER A 175 16.54 24.25 -9.53
CA SER A 175 17.87 24.77 -9.78
C SER A 175 17.99 25.34 -11.19
N GLY A 176 18.54 26.56 -11.31
CA GLY A 176 18.70 27.23 -12.60
C GLY A 176 17.41 27.81 -13.20
N ALA A 177 16.31 27.82 -12.42
CA ALA A 177 15.07 28.49 -12.86
C ALA A 177 15.34 29.99 -13.16
N ARG A 178 14.83 30.46 -14.30
CA ARG A 178 15.06 31.84 -14.73
C ARG A 178 14.46 32.85 -13.74
N GLU A 179 15.20 33.95 -13.52
CA GLU A 179 14.65 35.16 -12.92
C GLU A 179 13.90 35.95 -13.99
N THR A 180 12.59 35.90 -13.95
CA THR A 180 11.74 36.53 -14.97
C THR A 180 11.45 38.00 -14.69
N GLY A 181 11.78 38.52 -13.49
CA GLY A 181 11.33 39.83 -13.02
C GLY A 181 9.83 39.90 -12.71
N ALA A 182 9.07 38.86 -13.06
CA ALA A 182 7.67 38.72 -12.71
C ALA A 182 7.51 38.37 -11.22
N PRO A 183 6.44 38.84 -10.55
CA PRO A 183 6.19 38.52 -9.15
C PRO A 183 5.90 36.99 -8.94
N PHE A 184 5.40 36.33 -9.99
CA PHE A 184 5.09 34.92 -10.03
C PHE A 184 5.46 34.34 -11.38
N THR A 185 5.80 33.02 -11.37
CA THR A 185 5.98 32.24 -12.60
C THR A 185 5.05 31.04 -12.51
N ARG A 186 4.43 30.67 -13.64
CA ARG A 186 3.51 29.55 -13.74
C ARG A 186 4.27 28.28 -14.14
N TYR A 187 4.04 27.21 -13.41
CA TYR A 187 4.58 25.91 -13.65
C TYR A 187 3.49 24.86 -13.76
N ARG A 188 3.69 23.85 -14.59
CA ARG A 188 2.93 22.60 -14.54
C ARG A 188 3.66 21.65 -13.64
N LEU A 189 2.93 21.06 -12.72
CA LEU A 189 3.38 19.99 -11.84
C LEU A 189 2.66 18.71 -12.24
N ASP A 190 3.42 17.70 -12.61
CA ASP A 190 2.95 16.35 -12.88
C ASP A 190 3.53 15.44 -11.81
N ALA A 191 2.67 14.75 -11.07
CA ALA A 191 3.05 13.81 -10.02
C ALA A 191 2.48 12.42 -10.34
N ALA A 192 3.30 11.39 -10.25
CA ALA A 192 2.92 10.00 -10.45
C ALA A 192 3.72 9.09 -9.51
N MET A 193 3.27 7.85 -9.35
CA MET A 193 4.05 6.85 -8.65
C MET A 193 4.93 6.08 -9.65
N ALA A 194 6.23 5.99 -9.36
CA ALA A 194 7.16 5.14 -10.11
C ALA A 194 7.19 3.70 -9.56
N SER A 195 6.91 3.54 -8.26
CA SER A 195 6.73 2.26 -7.57
C SER A 195 5.78 2.44 -6.39
N ALA A 196 5.52 1.38 -5.62
CA ALA A 196 4.65 1.45 -4.44
C ALA A 196 5.12 2.45 -3.37
N ASP A 197 6.40 2.80 -3.37
CA ASP A 197 7.04 3.65 -2.36
C ASP A 197 7.77 4.87 -2.93
N THR A 198 7.79 5.06 -4.26
CA THR A 198 8.57 6.11 -4.92
C THR A 198 7.66 7.01 -5.77
N VAL A 199 7.66 8.28 -5.43
CA VAL A 199 6.97 9.34 -6.18
C VAL A 199 7.91 9.92 -7.22
N GLN A 200 7.45 10.05 -8.45
CA GLN A 200 8.10 10.82 -9.51
C GLN A 200 7.36 12.13 -9.73
N VAL A 201 8.11 13.21 -9.77
CA VAL A 201 7.58 14.55 -9.97
C VAL A 201 8.29 15.20 -11.16
N THR A 202 7.49 15.82 -12.02
CA THR A 202 7.97 16.63 -13.12
C THR A 202 7.42 18.05 -12.97
N VAL A 203 8.29 19.06 -13.00
CA VAL A 203 7.91 20.47 -12.99
C VAL A 203 8.34 21.09 -14.31
N THR A 204 7.40 21.73 -15.03
CA THR A 204 7.64 22.34 -16.33
C THR A 204 7.34 23.82 -16.28
N ASP A 205 8.29 24.67 -16.72
CA ASP A 205 8.09 26.12 -16.83
C ASP A 205 7.11 26.44 -17.97
N LEU A 206 5.97 27.06 -17.62
CA LEU A 206 4.95 27.51 -18.55
C LEU A 206 5.04 29.00 -18.85
N GLY A 207 5.97 29.71 -18.21
CA GLY A 207 6.04 31.18 -18.29
C GLY A 207 4.84 31.90 -17.71
N PHE A 208 4.67 33.17 -18.05
CA PHE A 208 3.53 33.96 -17.60
C PHE A 208 3.10 34.99 -18.69
N GLY A 209 2.34 34.52 -19.67
CA GLY A 209 1.84 35.31 -20.79
C GLY A 209 2.91 35.68 -21.82
N GLU A 210 2.58 36.62 -22.72
CA GLU A 210 3.44 37.02 -23.83
C GLU A 210 4.73 37.72 -23.39
N PHE A 211 4.67 38.46 -22.27
CA PHE A 211 5.83 39.21 -21.75
C PHE A 211 6.86 38.29 -21.05
N PHE A 212 6.43 37.16 -20.59
CA PHE A 212 7.28 36.18 -19.91
C PHE A 212 7.05 34.78 -20.52
N PRO A 213 7.48 34.54 -21.76
CA PRO A 213 7.22 33.26 -22.44
C PRO A 213 7.86 32.09 -21.71
N ALA A 214 7.31 30.91 -21.90
CA ALA A 214 7.84 29.66 -21.33
C ALA A 214 9.32 29.47 -21.67
N GLY A 215 10.13 29.10 -20.67
CA GLY A 215 11.55 28.81 -20.86
C GLY A 215 11.85 27.42 -21.40
N GLY A 216 10.85 26.57 -21.43
CA GLY A 216 11.02 25.17 -21.81
C GLY A 216 11.83 24.33 -20.80
N GLN A 217 12.16 24.93 -19.65
CA GLN A 217 12.86 24.21 -18.59
C GLN A 217 11.96 23.16 -17.94
N LYS A 218 12.55 22.02 -17.63
CA LYS A 218 11.89 20.88 -17.00
C LYS A 218 12.80 20.33 -15.91
N TRP A 219 12.22 20.04 -14.75
CA TRP A 219 12.89 19.40 -13.62
C TRP A 219 12.17 18.08 -13.34
N GLU A 220 12.96 17.03 -13.25
CA GLU A 220 12.47 15.68 -12.93
C GLU A 220 13.18 15.20 -11.69
N GLU A 221 12.40 14.87 -10.68
CA GLU A 221 12.90 14.40 -9.39
C GLU A 221 12.05 13.26 -8.88
N SER A 222 12.65 12.45 -8.01
CA SER A 222 11.95 11.36 -7.33
C SER A 222 12.29 11.34 -5.85
N PHE A 223 11.32 10.95 -5.03
CA PHE A 223 11.54 10.78 -3.59
C PHE A 223 10.74 9.59 -3.04
N GLN A 224 11.23 9.03 -1.94
CA GLN A 224 10.57 7.94 -1.26
C GLN A 224 9.59 8.45 -0.21
N ILE A 225 8.50 7.69 -0.01
CA ILE A 225 7.41 8.01 0.95
C ILE A 225 7.60 7.35 2.32
N SER A 226 8.60 6.50 2.48
CA SER A 226 8.94 5.78 3.72
C SER A 226 10.01 6.51 4.53
#